data_edf8f5ecc50e8e1a79c8a8ecb1cd598d
#
_entry.id   edf8f5ecc50e8e1a79c8a8ecb1cd598d
#
_cell.length_a   1.000
_cell.length_b   1.000
_cell.length_c   1.000
_cell.angle_alpha   90.00
_cell.angle_beta   90.00
_cell.angle_gamma   90.00
#
_symmetry.space_group_name_H-M   'P 1'
#
loop_
_entity.id
_entity.type
_entity.pdbx_description
1 polymer ?
#
loop_
_entity_poly.entity_id
_entity_poly.type
_entity_poly.pdbx_seq_one_letter_code
_entity_poly.pdbx_strand_id
1 'polypeptide(L)'
;LKLVGLEDRAKAYPAQLSGGQRQRVAIARAIATNPKVLLCDEATSALDPNTTKSILELIKQINRDLGITVIVITHEMAVIEAICDRVAIIDHSQIAESGRVSEIFSEPKSKIGRQLILGDAVENVKFDKSRKIRITFDGRSSMEPVLANMILASKVPVNILYASTKDIGGTAYGQMIIQLPEDEADAARALHYLKTVQVPFEEVNGDVI
;
A
#
# COMPACT_ATOMS: atom_id res chain seq x y z
N LEU A 1 17.59 25.95 -6.68
CA LEU A 1 18.55 24.98 -6.11
C LEU A 1 18.40 24.84 -4.59
N LYS A 2 18.12 25.92 -3.87
CA LYS A 2 17.93 25.91 -2.41
C LYS A 2 16.87 24.89 -1.98
N LEU A 3 15.70 24.91 -2.62
CA LEU A 3 14.56 24.04 -2.31
C LEU A 3 14.90 22.53 -2.42
N VAL A 4 15.85 22.19 -3.29
CA VAL A 4 16.28 20.80 -3.51
C VAL A 4 17.59 20.44 -2.81
N GLY A 5 18.16 21.37 -2.01
CA GLY A 5 19.39 21.16 -1.23
C GLY A 5 20.65 21.01 -2.08
N LEU A 6 20.79 21.80 -3.17
CA LEU A 6 21.91 21.75 -4.10
C LEU A 6 22.53 23.15 -4.34
N GLU A 7 22.51 24.02 -3.34
CA GLU A 7 23.10 25.37 -3.49
C GLU A 7 24.62 25.34 -3.74
N ASP A 8 25.30 24.41 -3.04
CA ASP A 8 26.75 24.18 -3.17
C ASP A 8 27.16 23.60 -4.52
N ARG A 9 26.21 23.06 -5.28
CA ARG A 9 26.40 22.43 -6.59
C ARG A 9 26.00 23.30 -7.78
N ALA A 10 25.72 24.57 -7.57
CA ALA A 10 25.22 25.47 -8.61
C ALA A 10 26.13 25.59 -9.84
N LYS A 11 27.44 25.36 -9.69
CA LYS A 11 28.45 25.40 -10.78
C LYS A 11 28.85 24.00 -11.26
N ALA A 12 28.29 22.92 -10.70
CA ALA A 12 28.65 21.55 -11.09
C ALA A 12 28.00 21.16 -12.42
N TYR A 13 28.74 20.41 -13.22
CA TYR A 13 28.21 19.79 -14.44
C TYR A 13 27.50 18.48 -14.13
N PRO A 14 26.54 18.04 -14.97
CA PRO A 14 25.77 16.82 -14.73
C PRO A 14 26.62 15.56 -14.48
N ALA A 15 27.79 15.46 -15.16
CA ALA A 15 28.72 14.33 -14.98
C ALA A 15 29.38 14.29 -13.58
N GLN A 16 29.37 15.39 -12.84
CA GLN A 16 29.93 15.53 -11.49
C GLN A 16 28.90 15.26 -10.39
N LEU A 17 27.65 14.97 -10.76
CA LEU A 17 26.53 14.76 -9.83
C LEU A 17 26.22 13.29 -9.69
N SER A 18 25.90 12.85 -8.47
CA SER A 18 25.35 11.50 -8.23
C SER A 18 23.97 11.34 -8.88
N GLY A 19 23.47 10.10 -8.97
CA GLY A 19 22.13 9.82 -9.50
C GLY A 19 21.04 10.61 -8.79
N GLY A 20 21.05 10.60 -7.46
CA GLY A 20 20.09 11.36 -6.66
C GLY A 20 20.23 12.88 -6.80
N GLN A 21 21.45 13.39 -6.95
CA GLN A 21 21.66 14.80 -7.22
C GLN A 21 21.14 15.22 -8.60
N ARG A 22 21.35 14.37 -9.63
CA ARG A 22 20.75 14.61 -10.97
C ARG A 22 19.23 14.62 -10.91
N GLN A 23 18.63 13.71 -10.14
CA GLN A 23 17.17 13.68 -9.94
C GLN A 23 16.67 14.96 -9.24
N ARG A 24 17.36 15.44 -8.20
CA ARG A 24 17.04 16.72 -7.54
C ARG A 24 17.15 17.91 -8.50
N VAL A 25 18.11 17.92 -9.42
CA VAL A 25 18.21 18.94 -10.48
C VAL A 25 17.03 18.84 -11.45
N ALA A 26 16.62 17.64 -11.84
CA ALA A 26 15.45 17.45 -12.70
C ALA A 26 14.16 18.01 -12.05
N ILE A 27 13.96 17.70 -10.77
CA ILE A 27 12.86 18.26 -9.97
C ILE A 27 12.95 19.80 -9.91
N ALA A 28 14.14 20.35 -9.61
CA ALA A 28 14.33 21.80 -9.56
C ALA A 28 13.99 22.49 -10.89
N ARG A 29 14.36 21.88 -12.01
CA ARG A 29 13.98 22.35 -13.35
C ARG A 29 12.47 22.36 -13.56
N ALA A 30 11.81 21.26 -13.18
CA ALA A 30 10.37 21.11 -13.36
C ALA A 30 9.56 22.15 -12.56
N ILE A 31 9.98 22.47 -11.35
CA ILE A 31 9.30 23.45 -10.49
C ILE A 31 9.70 24.91 -10.73
N ALA A 32 10.76 25.16 -11.52
CA ALA A 32 11.26 26.53 -11.76
C ALA A 32 10.25 27.44 -12.49
N THR A 33 9.30 26.87 -13.21
CA THR A 33 8.22 27.57 -13.93
C THR A 33 6.97 27.81 -13.09
N ASN A 34 7.00 27.51 -11.77
CA ASN A 34 5.85 27.55 -10.88
C ASN A 34 4.62 26.78 -11.43
N PRO A 35 4.77 25.49 -11.76
CA PRO A 35 3.68 24.71 -12.34
C PRO A 35 2.57 24.46 -11.30
N LYS A 36 1.34 24.25 -11.77
CA LYS A 36 0.24 23.77 -10.92
C LYS A 36 0.28 22.26 -10.69
N VAL A 37 0.93 21.54 -11.61
CA VAL A 37 1.04 20.06 -11.59
C VAL A 37 2.47 19.67 -11.87
N LEU A 38 3.03 18.80 -11.05
CA LEU A 38 4.32 18.13 -11.25
C LEU A 38 4.05 16.67 -11.63
N LEU A 39 4.55 16.25 -12.80
CA LEU A 39 4.48 14.88 -13.27
C LEU A 39 5.82 14.19 -13.02
N CYS A 40 5.79 13.09 -12.28
CA CYS A 40 6.95 12.26 -11.94
C CYS A 40 6.77 10.89 -12.57
N ASP A 41 7.50 10.63 -13.65
CA ASP A 41 7.49 9.34 -14.32
C ASP A 41 8.71 8.53 -13.88
N GLU A 42 8.46 7.41 -13.17
CA GLU A 42 9.49 6.51 -12.61
C GLU A 42 10.66 7.25 -11.92
N ALA A 43 10.36 8.29 -11.17
CA ALA A 43 11.35 9.22 -10.62
C ALA A 43 12.40 8.58 -9.69
N THR A 44 12.20 7.33 -9.27
CA THR A 44 13.05 6.61 -8.29
C THR A 44 13.57 5.26 -8.79
N SER A 45 13.16 4.79 -9.96
CA SER A 45 13.42 3.43 -10.47
C SER A 45 14.91 3.05 -10.61
N ALA A 46 15.81 4.02 -10.73
CA ALA A 46 17.26 3.81 -10.89
C ALA A 46 18.08 4.23 -9.66
N LEU A 47 17.45 4.40 -8.51
CA LEU A 47 18.07 4.90 -7.28
C LEU A 47 18.17 3.81 -6.22
N ASP A 48 19.16 3.92 -5.35
CA ASP A 48 19.22 3.05 -4.16
C ASP A 48 18.12 3.41 -3.15
N PRO A 49 17.75 2.49 -2.23
CA PRO A 49 16.61 2.70 -1.32
C PRO A 49 16.70 3.97 -0.45
N ASN A 50 17.90 4.35 0.00
CA ASN A 50 18.07 5.54 0.83
C ASN A 50 17.87 6.82 0.02
N THR A 51 18.42 6.85 -1.19
CA THR A 51 18.22 7.95 -2.13
C THR A 51 16.78 8.05 -2.56
N THR A 52 16.11 6.93 -2.85
CA THR A 52 14.67 6.87 -3.14
C THR A 52 13.86 7.53 -2.03
N LYS A 53 14.05 7.13 -0.78
CA LYS A 53 13.36 7.73 0.37
C LYS A 53 13.57 9.24 0.43
N SER A 54 14.81 9.69 0.26
CA SER A 54 15.15 11.12 0.28
C SER A 54 14.49 11.92 -0.86
N ILE A 55 14.33 11.33 -2.05
CA ILE A 55 13.62 11.97 -3.18
C ILE A 55 12.12 12.02 -2.91
N LEU A 56 11.52 10.95 -2.37
CA LEU A 56 10.09 10.92 -2.03
C LEU A 56 9.74 11.95 -0.94
N GLU A 57 10.58 12.08 0.08
CA GLU A 57 10.43 13.11 1.10
C GLU A 57 10.51 14.53 0.50
N LEU A 58 11.45 14.75 -0.42
CA LEU A 58 11.55 16.03 -1.14
C LEU A 58 10.29 16.33 -1.96
N ILE A 59 9.77 15.36 -2.70
CA ILE A 59 8.53 15.51 -3.48
C ILE A 59 7.36 15.87 -2.56
N LYS A 60 7.23 15.18 -1.43
CA LYS A 60 6.20 15.44 -0.42
C LYS A 60 6.32 16.83 0.20
N GLN A 61 7.55 17.28 0.45
CA GLN A 61 7.82 18.64 0.91
C GLN A 61 7.41 19.69 -0.14
N ILE A 62 7.80 19.50 -1.40
CA ILE A 62 7.46 20.39 -2.52
C ILE A 62 5.95 20.50 -2.69
N ASN A 63 5.22 19.36 -2.63
CA ASN A 63 3.76 19.36 -2.68
C ASN A 63 3.16 20.27 -1.59
N ARG A 64 3.64 20.14 -0.35
CA ARG A 64 3.14 20.95 0.79
C ARG A 64 3.53 22.41 0.68
N ASP A 65 4.80 22.68 0.38
CA ASP A 65 5.36 24.05 0.44
C ASP A 65 4.87 24.92 -0.73
N LEU A 66 4.68 24.31 -1.91
CA LEU A 66 4.23 25.02 -3.11
C LEU A 66 2.74 24.86 -3.40
N GLY A 67 2.03 23.97 -2.68
CA GLY A 67 0.60 23.71 -2.91
C GLY A 67 0.28 23.17 -4.31
N ILE A 68 1.24 22.48 -4.97
CA ILE A 68 1.07 21.93 -6.32
C ILE A 68 0.54 20.50 -6.25
N THR A 69 -0.20 20.09 -7.27
CA THR A 69 -0.59 18.68 -7.43
C THR A 69 0.61 17.88 -7.95
N VAL A 70 0.89 16.74 -7.33
CA VAL A 70 1.94 15.81 -7.81
C VAL A 70 1.26 14.55 -8.34
N ILE A 71 1.61 14.16 -9.56
CA ILE A 71 1.20 12.90 -10.18
C ILE A 71 2.45 12.03 -10.30
N VAL A 72 2.42 10.86 -9.68
CA VAL A 72 3.52 9.89 -9.71
C VAL A 72 3.11 8.69 -10.55
N ILE A 73 3.89 8.34 -11.55
CA ILE A 73 3.73 7.11 -12.33
C ILE A 73 4.81 6.15 -11.83
N THR A 74 4.37 4.99 -11.34
CA THR A 74 5.27 3.98 -10.80
C THR A 74 4.59 2.61 -10.79
N HIS A 75 5.38 1.55 -10.84
CA HIS A 75 4.96 0.17 -10.57
C HIS A 75 5.34 -0.28 -9.15
N GLU A 76 5.99 0.57 -8.37
CA GLU A 76 6.42 0.29 -7.00
C GLU A 76 5.33 0.65 -5.99
N MET A 77 4.66 -0.35 -5.40
CA MET A 77 3.60 -0.14 -4.40
C MET A 77 4.12 0.64 -3.18
N ALA A 78 5.38 0.41 -2.78
CA ALA A 78 6.01 1.12 -1.67
C ALA A 78 6.09 2.65 -1.89
N VAL A 79 6.25 3.10 -3.13
CA VAL A 79 6.24 4.54 -3.48
C VAL A 79 4.85 5.12 -3.28
N ILE A 80 3.82 4.40 -3.73
CA ILE A 80 2.41 4.81 -3.59
C ILE A 80 2.05 4.93 -2.10
N GLU A 81 2.39 3.93 -1.30
CA GLU A 81 2.16 3.91 0.15
C GLU A 81 2.86 5.08 0.87
N ALA A 82 4.08 5.42 0.44
CA ALA A 82 4.90 6.41 1.12
C ALA A 82 4.40 7.85 0.93
N ILE A 83 3.90 8.22 -0.27
CA ILE A 83 3.67 9.64 -0.59
C ILE A 83 2.32 9.96 -1.22
N CYS A 84 1.53 8.98 -1.68
CA CYS A 84 0.30 9.24 -2.40
C CYS A 84 -0.94 9.22 -1.48
N ASP A 85 -1.87 10.15 -1.71
CA ASP A 85 -3.18 10.16 -1.04
C ASP A 85 -4.21 9.35 -1.82
N ARG A 86 -4.09 9.33 -3.15
CA ARG A 86 -4.97 8.65 -4.10
C ARG A 86 -4.16 7.86 -5.10
N VAL A 87 -4.77 6.78 -5.60
CA VAL A 87 -4.18 5.92 -6.63
C VAL A 87 -5.18 5.64 -7.73
N ALA A 88 -4.68 5.49 -8.96
CA ALA A 88 -5.41 4.92 -10.09
C ALA A 88 -4.58 3.75 -10.64
N ILE A 89 -5.17 2.56 -10.65
CA ILE A 89 -4.58 1.35 -11.21
C ILE A 89 -4.95 1.29 -12.68
N ILE A 90 -3.95 1.19 -13.54
CA ILE A 90 -4.14 1.12 -15.00
C ILE A 90 -3.87 -0.31 -15.46
N ASP A 91 -4.81 -0.87 -16.20
CA ASP A 91 -4.69 -2.18 -16.84
C ASP A 91 -5.17 -2.04 -18.31
N HIS A 92 -4.40 -2.62 -19.25
CA HIS A 92 -4.69 -2.54 -20.68
C HIS A 92 -5.08 -1.13 -21.17
N SER A 93 -4.32 -0.11 -20.72
CA SER A 93 -4.54 1.32 -21.03
C SER A 93 -5.88 1.91 -20.55
N GLN A 94 -6.55 1.24 -19.59
CA GLN A 94 -7.78 1.71 -18.97
C GLN A 94 -7.61 1.79 -17.46
N ILE A 95 -8.34 2.69 -16.81
CA ILE A 95 -8.39 2.75 -15.36
C ILE A 95 -9.25 1.58 -14.86
N ALA A 96 -8.60 0.57 -14.29
CA ALA A 96 -9.27 -0.59 -13.70
C ALA A 96 -9.90 -0.25 -12.33
N GLU A 97 -9.22 0.62 -11.57
CA GLU A 97 -9.69 1.02 -10.25
C GLU A 97 -9.04 2.34 -9.83
N SER A 98 -9.76 3.19 -9.07
CA SER A 98 -9.20 4.41 -8.52
C SER A 98 -9.90 4.80 -7.22
N GLY A 99 -9.13 5.34 -6.26
CA GLY A 99 -9.65 5.74 -4.97
C GLY A 99 -8.57 6.30 -4.05
N ARG A 100 -8.86 6.37 -2.76
CA ARG A 100 -7.85 6.66 -1.74
C ARG A 100 -6.92 5.46 -1.59
N VAL A 101 -5.63 5.72 -1.34
CA VAL A 101 -4.65 4.64 -1.14
C VAL A 101 -5.10 3.71 -0.02
N SER A 102 -5.57 4.25 1.12
CA SER A 102 -6.07 3.45 2.24
C SER A 102 -7.25 2.53 1.87
N GLU A 103 -8.18 2.99 1.03
CA GLU A 103 -9.34 2.20 0.59
C GLU A 103 -8.93 1.09 -0.37
N ILE A 104 -8.15 1.44 -1.41
CA ILE A 104 -7.71 0.49 -2.45
C ILE A 104 -6.78 -0.58 -1.86
N PHE A 105 -5.91 -0.21 -0.90
CA PHE A 105 -4.97 -1.14 -0.30
C PHE A 105 -5.61 -2.05 0.76
N SER A 106 -6.67 -1.61 1.42
CA SER A 106 -7.42 -2.46 2.35
C SER A 106 -8.41 -3.39 1.64
N GLU A 107 -9.07 -2.92 0.58
CA GLU A 107 -10.11 -3.66 -0.13
C GLU A 107 -10.04 -3.44 -1.65
N PRO A 108 -9.04 -4.00 -2.35
CA PRO A 108 -8.93 -3.89 -3.80
C PRO A 108 -10.08 -4.64 -4.50
N LYS A 109 -10.80 -3.93 -5.36
CA LYS A 109 -11.99 -4.48 -6.06
C LYS A 109 -11.64 -5.11 -7.40
N SER A 110 -10.70 -4.51 -8.13
CA SER A 110 -10.27 -5.03 -9.43
C SER A 110 -9.36 -6.25 -9.27
N LYS A 111 -9.36 -7.15 -10.27
CA LYS A 111 -8.46 -8.32 -10.29
C LYS A 111 -7.01 -7.87 -10.26
N ILE A 112 -6.63 -6.92 -11.13
CA ILE A 112 -5.25 -6.42 -11.18
C ILE A 112 -4.86 -5.68 -9.89
N GLY A 113 -5.78 -4.96 -9.23
CA GLY A 113 -5.54 -4.32 -7.94
C GLY A 113 -5.23 -5.34 -6.85
N ARG A 114 -5.98 -6.43 -6.79
CA ARG A 114 -5.72 -7.57 -5.88
C ARG A 114 -4.34 -8.17 -6.13
N GLN A 115 -4.01 -8.45 -7.38
CA GLN A 115 -2.71 -9.01 -7.75
C GLN A 115 -1.54 -8.10 -7.36
N LEU A 116 -1.62 -6.80 -7.66
CA LEU A 116 -0.58 -5.84 -7.33
C LEU A 116 -0.40 -5.61 -5.83
N ILE A 117 -1.47 -5.59 -5.08
CA ILE A 117 -1.45 -5.26 -3.64
C ILE A 117 -1.18 -6.46 -2.78
N LEU A 118 -1.79 -7.62 -3.09
CA LEU A 118 -1.63 -8.86 -2.34
C LEU A 118 -0.42 -9.66 -2.80
N GLY A 119 0.06 -9.42 -4.02
CA GLY A 119 1.18 -10.13 -4.64
C GLY A 119 0.84 -11.56 -5.05
N ASP A 120 1.77 -12.20 -5.75
CA ASP A 120 1.62 -13.58 -6.25
C ASP A 120 1.51 -14.64 -5.13
N ALA A 121 1.84 -14.25 -3.89
CA ALA A 121 1.79 -15.15 -2.75
C ALA A 121 0.38 -15.74 -2.50
N VAL A 122 -0.66 -15.01 -2.88
CA VAL A 122 -2.05 -15.45 -2.68
C VAL A 122 -2.55 -16.26 -3.87
N GLU A 123 -2.07 -16.01 -5.11
CA GLU A 123 -2.40 -16.82 -6.30
C GLU A 123 -1.86 -18.26 -6.23
N ASN A 124 -0.73 -18.47 -5.54
CA ASN A 124 -0.04 -19.77 -5.49
C ASN A 124 -0.48 -20.67 -4.33
N VAL A 125 -1.28 -20.19 -3.41
CA VAL A 125 -1.82 -21.02 -2.34
C VAL A 125 -3.02 -21.80 -2.88
N LYS A 126 -2.81 -23.04 -3.32
CA LYS A 126 -3.89 -23.99 -3.57
C LYS A 126 -4.56 -24.28 -2.23
N PHE A 127 -5.56 -23.52 -1.92
CA PHE A 127 -6.39 -23.76 -0.75
C PHE A 127 -7.17 -25.07 -0.97
N ASP A 128 -7.12 -25.96 0.00
CA ASP A 128 -8.00 -27.12 0.04
C ASP A 128 -9.48 -26.67 0.15
N LYS A 129 -10.41 -27.62 0.19
CA LYS A 129 -11.84 -27.34 0.30
C LYS A 129 -12.29 -26.82 1.69
N SER A 130 -11.36 -26.52 2.59
CA SER A 130 -11.69 -26.02 3.92
C SER A 130 -12.32 -24.61 3.87
N ARG A 131 -13.18 -24.33 4.82
CA ARG A 131 -13.84 -23.03 4.96
C ARG A 131 -12.86 -21.96 5.42
N LYS A 132 -12.81 -20.83 4.72
CA LYS A 132 -11.87 -19.73 4.96
C LYS A 132 -12.59 -18.41 5.04
N ILE A 133 -12.03 -17.50 5.83
CA ILE A 133 -12.47 -16.12 5.86
C ILE A 133 -11.30 -15.19 5.68
N ARG A 134 -11.56 -14.07 5.02
CA ARG A 134 -10.69 -12.90 4.97
C ARG A 134 -11.17 -11.92 6.02
N ILE A 135 -10.27 -11.52 6.90
CA ILE A 135 -10.45 -10.45 7.88
C ILE A 135 -9.75 -9.21 7.34
N THR A 136 -10.45 -8.08 7.28
CA THR A 136 -9.86 -6.80 6.86
C THR A 136 -9.65 -5.93 8.09
N PHE A 137 -8.42 -5.43 8.24
CA PHE A 137 -8.04 -4.51 9.31
C PHE A 137 -8.02 -3.10 8.76
N ASP A 138 -8.91 -2.26 9.27
CA ASP A 138 -8.84 -0.81 9.11
C ASP A 138 -8.00 -0.21 10.26
N GLY A 139 -7.61 1.03 10.16
CA GLY A 139 -6.72 1.66 11.15
C GLY A 139 -7.20 1.60 12.60
N ARG A 140 -8.45 1.25 12.87
CA ARG A 140 -9.00 1.07 14.23
C ARG A 140 -8.78 -0.36 14.72
N SER A 141 -9.11 -1.34 13.91
CA SER A 141 -9.03 -2.76 14.27
C SER A 141 -7.60 -3.32 14.23
N SER A 142 -6.69 -2.70 13.49
CA SER A 142 -5.30 -3.18 13.33
C SER A 142 -4.43 -3.05 14.58
N MET A 143 -4.81 -2.19 15.53
CA MET A 143 -4.09 -2.00 16.81
C MET A 143 -4.60 -2.94 17.91
N GLU A 144 -5.68 -3.68 17.69
CA GLU A 144 -6.22 -4.63 18.65
C GLU A 144 -5.77 -6.06 18.32
N PRO A 145 -5.53 -6.92 19.34
CA PRO A 145 -5.16 -8.32 19.14
C PRO A 145 -6.41 -9.16 18.77
N VAL A 146 -7.08 -8.80 17.65
CA VAL A 146 -8.37 -9.36 17.22
C VAL A 146 -8.33 -10.89 17.15
N LEU A 147 -7.30 -11.45 16.50
CA LEU A 147 -7.18 -12.90 16.35
C LEU A 147 -6.97 -13.59 17.70
N ALA A 148 -6.07 -13.07 18.52
CA ALA A 148 -5.80 -13.63 19.85
C ALA A 148 -7.06 -13.60 20.73
N ASN A 149 -7.76 -12.47 20.76
CA ASN A 149 -8.99 -12.31 21.52
C ASN A 149 -10.10 -13.22 20.98
N MET A 150 -10.22 -13.39 19.67
CA MET A 150 -11.16 -14.34 19.05
C MET A 150 -10.89 -15.76 19.53
N ILE A 151 -9.63 -16.22 19.48
CA ILE A 151 -9.24 -17.58 19.92
C ILE A 151 -9.51 -17.75 21.43
N LEU A 152 -9.18 -16.78 22.24
CA LEU A 152 -9.40 -16.84 23.70
C LEU A 152 -10.89 -16.88 24.06
N ALA A 153 -11.71 -16.06 23.40
CA ALA A 153 -13.14 -15.97 23.66
C ALA A 153 -13.92 -17.16 23.11
N SER A 154 -13.63 -17.59 21.88
CA SER A 154 -14.34 -18.72 21.24
C SER A 154 -13.80 -20.08 21.67
N LYS A 155 -12.56 -20.14 22.15
CA LYS A 155 -11.75 -21.36 22.43
C LYS A 155 -11.56 -22.21 21.17
N VAL A 156 -11.54 -21.58 20.00
CA VAL A 156 -11.42 -22.22 18.70
C VAL A 156 -10.06 -21.90 18.10
N PRO A 157 -9.18 -22.89 17.93
CA PRO A 157 -7.93 -22.69 17.20
C PRO A 157 -8.19 -22.48 15.70
N VAL A 158 -7.41 -21.62 15.06
CA VAL A 158 -7.46 -21.36 13.63
C VAL A 158 -6.07 -21.35 13.02
N ASN A 159 -5.96 -21.72 11.73
CA ASN A 159 -4.72 -21.55 10.99
C ASN A 159 -4.72 -20.22 10.27
N ILE A 160 -3.57 -19.50 10.31
CA ILE A 160 -3.33 -18.33 9.47
C ILE A 160 -2.75 -18.84 8.16
N LEU A 161 -3.47 -18.60 7.06
CA LEU A 161 -3.02 -18.98 5.72
C LEU A 161 -2.27 -17.84 5.03
N TYR A 162 -2.67 -16.60 5.33
CA TYR A 162 -2.04 -15.39 4.82
C TYR A 162 -2.23 -14.26 5.82
N ALA A 163 -1.25 -13.39 5.95
CA ALA A 163 -1.37 -12.13 6.68
C ALA A 163 -0.45 -11.09 6.06
N SER A 164 -0.98 -9.90 5.84
CA SER A 164 -0.20 -8.74 5.39
C SER A 164 -0.73 -7.51 6.09
N THR A 165 0.17 -6.70 6.62
CA THR A 165 -0.14 -5.39 7.19
C THR A 165 0.80 -4.35 6.60
N LYS A 166 0.29 -3.16 6.31
CA LYS A 166 1.02 -2.04 5.74
C LYS A 166 0.73 -0.78 6.53
N ASP A 167 1.73 0.05 6.72
CA ASP A 167 1.57 1.38 7.28
C ASP A 167 1.28 2.37 6.14
N ILE A 168 0.13 3.01 6.20
CA ILE A 168 -0.27 4.05 5.25
C ILE A 168 -0.54 5.32 6.05
N GLY A 169 0.38 6.26 5.97
CA GLY A 169 0.26 7.55 6.65
C GLY A 169 0.25 7.45 8.18
N GLY A 170 0.96 6.49 8.79
CA GLY A 170 1.01 6.26 10.23
C GLY A 170 -0.15 5.41 10.76
N THR A 171 -0.93 4.83 9.87
CA THR A 171 -2.07 3.98 10.21
C THR A 171 -1.88 2.60 9.59
N ALA A 172 -1.97 1.55 10.40
CA ALA A 172 -1.83 0.18 9.90
C ALA A 172 -3.14 -0.28 9.22
N TYR A 173 -3.01 -0.78 7.99
CA TYR A 173 -4.06 -1.44 7.23
C TYR A 173 -3.60 -2.86 6.90
N GLY A 174 -4.54 -3.79 6.78
CA GLY A 174 -4.12 -5.15 6.44
C GLY A 174 -5.25 -6.11 6.21
N GLN A 175 -4.84 -7.28 5.76
CA GLN A 175 -5.74 -8.41 5.53
C GLN A 175 -5.13 -9.67 6.11
N MET A 176 -5.98 -10.54 6.62
CA MET A 176 -5.60 -11.86 7.10
C MET A 176 -6.60 -12.89 6.58
N ILE A 177 -6.09 -13.98 6.02
CA ILE A 177 -6.91 -15.13 5.63
C ILE A 177 -6.66 -16.23 6.65
N ILE A 178 -7.72 -16.65 7.32
CA ILE A 178 -7.68 -17.75 8.27
C ILE A 178 -8.55 -18.91 7.79
N GLN A 179 -8.12 -20.11 8.13
CA GLN A 179 -8.90 -21.32 7.94
C GLN A 179 -9.73 -21.58 9.21
N LEU A 180 -11.04 -21.72 9.02
CA LEU A 180 -11.94 -22.10 10.09
C LEU A 180 -11.90 -23.62 10.33
N PRO A 181 -12.21 -24.08 11.54
CA PRO A 181 -12.36 -25.52 11.79
C PRO A 181 -13.50 -26.12 10.97
N GLU A 182 -13.41 -27.45 10.78
CA GLU A 182 -14.44 -28.20 10.04
C GLU A 182 -15.75 -28.32 10.84
N ASP A 183 -15.68 -28.28 12.18
CA ASP A 183 -16.86 -28.28 13.02
C ASP A 183 -17.64 -26.98 12.88
N GLU A 184 -18.90 -27.08 12.46
CA GLU A 184 -19.73 -25.90 12.20
C GLU A 184 -20.04 -25.06 13.46
N ALA A 185 -20.14 -25.73 14.65
CA ALA A 185 -20.41 -25.01 15.89
C ALA A 185 -19.17 -24.19 16.32
N ASP A 186 -17.98 -24.73 16.12
CA ASP A 186 -16.72 -24.05 16.36
C ASP A 186 -16.55 -22.87 15.39
N ALA A 187 -16.77 -23.10 14.11
CA ALA A 187 -16.72 -22.04 13.10
C ALA A 187 -17.72 -20.92 13.43
N ALA A 188 -18.95 -21.27 13.81
CA ALA A 188 -19.97 -20.28 14.18
C ALA A 188 -19.58 -19.46 15.41
N ARG A 189 -18.90 -20.05 16.42
CA ARG A 189 -18.40 -19.31 17.60
C ARG A 189 -17.34 -18.29 17.23
N ALA A 190 -16.39 -18.66 16.37
CA ALA A 190 -15.36 -17.74 15.88
C ALA A 190 -15.96 -16.58 15.08
N LEU A 191 -16.89 -16.88 14.15
CA LEU A 191 -17.58 -15.86 13.36
C LEU A 191 -18.48 -14.94 14.22
N HIS A 192 -19.12 -15.49 15.23
CA HIS A 192 -19.94 -14.71 16.16
C HIS A 192 -19.10 -13.66 16.90
N TYR A 193 -17.90 -14.05 17.36
CA TYR A 193 -16.98 -13.10 17.99
C TYR A 193 -16.65 -11.94 17.05
N LEU A 194 -16.22 -12.20 15.80
CA LEU A 194 -15.88 -11.16 14.83
C LEU A 194 -17.05 -10.20 14.56
N LYS A 195 -18.28 -10.74 14.48
CA LYS A 195 -19.50 -9.93 14.35
C LYS A 195 -19.72 -9.03 15.58
N THR A 196 -19.51 -9.57 16.79
CA THR A 196 -19.71 -8.83 18.04
C THR A 196 -18.74 -7.66 18.17
N VAL A 197 -17.49 -7.84 17.76
CA VAL A 197 -16.46 -6.76 17.79
C VAL A 197 -16.47 -5.90 16.53
N GLN A 198 -17.40 -6.14 15.61
CA GLN A 198 -17.59 -5.37 14.37
C GLN A 198 -16.34 -5.31 13.47
N VAL A 199 -15.53 -6.36 13.47
CA VAL A 199 -14.40 -6.49 12.56
C VAL A 199 -14.90 -7.02 11.21
N PRO A 200 -14.64 -6.33 10.09
CA PRO A 200 -15.08 -6.75 8.77
C PRO A 200 -14.44 -8.09 8.37
N PHE A 201 -15.26 -9.02 7.91
CA PHE A 201 -14.78 -10.27 7.32
C PHE A 201 -15.72 -10.76 6.22
N GLU A 202 -15.18 -11.54 5.30
CA GLU A 202 -15.92 -12.20 4.21
C GLU A 202 -15.46 -13.65 4.04
N GLU A 203 -16.37 -14.52 3.61
CA GLU A 203 -16.00 -15.90 3.28
C GLU A 203 -15.28 -15.96 1.93
N VAL A 204 -14.17 -16.71 1.91
CA VAL A 204 -13.33 -16.87 0.72
C VAL A 204 -13.55 -18.27 0.15
N ASN A 205 -14.21 -18.36 -1.00
CA ASN A 205 -14.38 -19.62 -1.73
C ASN A 205 -13.23 -19.82 -2.72
N GLY A 206 -12.71 -21.02 -2.79
CA GLY A 206 -11.51 -21.58 -3.45
C GLY A 206 -10.80 -20.92 -4.63
N ASP A 207 -11.36 -19.93 -5.31
CA ASP A 207 -10.76 -19.24 -6.47
C ASP A 207 -10.83 -17.71 -6.32
N VAL A 208 -10.67 -17.21 -5.10
CA VAL A 208 -10.80 -15.79 -4.83
C VAL A 208 -9.43 -15.11 -4.81
N ILE A 209 -8.92 -14.92 -6.01
CA ILE A 209 -8.12 -13.74 -6.29
C ILE A 209 -8.37 -13.30 -7.72
#